data_3c4742ce5fb6299895ba67b48b86f6ad
#
_entry.id   3c4742ce5fb6299895ba67b48b86f6ad
#
_cell.length_a   1.000
_cell.length_b   1.000
_cell.length_c   1.000
_cell.angle_alpha   90.00
_cell.angle_beta   90.00
_cell.angle_gamma   90.00
#
_symmetry.space_group_name_H-M   'P 1'
#
loop_
_entity.id
_entity.type
_entity.pdbx_description
1 polymer ?
#
loop_
_entity_poly.entity_id
_entity_poly.type
_entity_poly.pdbx_seq_one_letter_code
_entity_poly.pdbx_strand_id
1 'polypeptide(L)'
;MIFKNTEHTIEKIYQNIVEISRSKFFYIDFELDDSFETRFDLIIFHAFMIFYFYKSKNINNSSLSQMLFDYMFNDFENNLREMGFGDIAVNKKMKLFVRAFYGRLSQYSKSLDLLEKEDDKSLPVSYTHLTLPTICSV
;
A
#
# COMPACT_ATOMS: atom_id res chain seq x y z
N MET A 1 -3.76 -12.00 25.58
CA MET A 1 -4.63 -10.81 25.56
C MET A 1 -4.08 -9.69 24.69
N ILE A 2 -2.80 -9.37 24.78
CA ILE A 2 -2.16 -8.31 23.99
C ILE A 2 -2.21 -8.65 22.50
N PHE A 3 -2.01 -9.90 22.11
CA PHE A 3 -2.03 -10.35 20.72
C PHE A 3 -3.39 -10.20 20.04
N LYS A 4 -4.47 -10.52 20.75
CA LYS A 4 -5.84 -10.38 20.17
C LYS A 4 -6.20 -8.92 19.89
N ASN A 5 -5.78 -8.01 20.74
CA ASN A 5 -6.01 -6.58 20.52
C ASN A 5 -5.20 -6.06 19.33
N THR A 6 -3.98 -6.56 19.17
CA THR A 6 -3.11 -6.17 18.05
C THR A 6 -3.65 -6.67 16.71
N GLU A 7 -4.08 -7.94 16.66
CA GLU A 7 -4.70 -8.51 15.46
C GLU A 7 -5.95 -7.74 15.04
N HIS A 8 -6.80 -7.42 15.99
CA HIS A 8 -8.01 -6.64 15.73
C HIS A 8 -7.68 -5.22 15.24
N THR A 9 -6.62 -4.62 15.77
CA THR A 9 -6.13 -3.32 15.32
C THR A 9 -5.63 -3.39 13.89
N ILE A 10 -4.84 -4.42 13.55
CA ILE A 10 -4.34 -4.65 12.18
C ILE A 10 -5.49 -4.83 11.20
N GLU A 11 -6.48 -5.63 11.56
CA GLU A 11 -7.67 -5.85 10.75
C GLU A 11 -8.39 -4.54 10.45
N LYS A 12 -8.60 -3.71 11.46
CA LYS A 12 -9.24 -2.39 11.29
C LYS A 12 -8.41 -1.46 10.41
N ILE A 13 -7.12 -1.41 10.61
CA ILE A 13 -6.21 -0.60 9.79
C ILE A 13 -6.33 -1.04 8.33
N TYR A 14 -6.27 -2.34 8.07
CA TYR A 14 -6.36 -2.86 6.71
C TYR A 14 -7.74 -2.59 6.09
N GLN A 15 -8.81 -2.77 6.82
CA GLN A 15 -10.16 -2.45 6.35
C GLN A 15 -10.29 -0.97 5.98
N ASN A 16 -9.73 -0.08 6.77
CA ASN A 16 -9.71 1.34 6.46
C ASN A 16 -8.89 1.64 5.19
N ILE A 17 -7.76 0.99 5.02
CA ILE A 17 -6.94 1.12 3.80
C ILE A 17 -7.74 0.70 2.57
N VAL A 18 -8.41 -0.44 2.63
CA VAL A 18 -9.23 -0.95 1.53
C VAL A 18 -10.40 0.00 1.22
N GLU A 19 -11.05 0.49 2.25
CA GLU A 19 -12.19 1.41 2.10
C GLU A 19 -11.77 2.72 1.46
N ILE A 20 -10.65 3.32 1.91
CA ILE A 20 -10.09 4.52 1.31
C ILE A 20 -9.68 4.27 -0.14
N SER A 21 -9.07 3.12 -0.41
CA SER A 21 -8.63 2.76 -1.76
C SER A 21 -9.79 2.54 -2.73
N ARG A 22 -10.98 2.27 -2.23
CA ARG A 22 -12.22 2.14 -3.01
C ARG A 22 -12.96 3.48 -3.15
N SER A 23 -12.45 4.56 -2.60
CA SER A 23 -13.11 5.86 -2.65
C SER A 23 -13.32 6.31 -4.09
N LYS A 24 -14.50 6.84 -4.36
CA LYS A 24 -14.84 7.41 -5.68
C LYS A 24 -13.90 8.52 -6.10
N PHE A 25 -13.28 9.19 -5.15
CA PHE A 25 -12.31 10.25 -5.42
C PHE A 25 -11.21 9.80 -6.39
N PHE A 26 -10.65 8.61 -6.19
CA PHE A 26 -9.56 8.13 -7.04
C PHE A 26 -10.02 7.75 -8.45
N TYR A 27 -11.24 7.26 -8.59
CA TYR A 27 -11.75 6.76 -9.87
C TYR A 27 -12.45 7.83 -10.68
N ILE A 28 -13.04 8.82 -10.04
CA ILE A 28 -13.78 9.90 -10.69
C ILE A 28 -12.90 11.14 -10.85
N ASP A 29 -12.32 11.65 -9.78
CA ASP A 29 -11.55 12.88 -9.79
C ASP A 29 -10.16 12.73 -10.42
N PHE A 30 -9.50 11.60 -10.16
CA PHE A 30 -8.20 11.28 -10.79
C PHE A 30 -8.32 10.43 -12.05
N GLU A 31 -9.52 10.05 -12.44
CA GLU A 31 -9.78 9.25 -13.64
C GLU A 31 -8.97 7.95 -13.72
N LEU A 32 -8.73 7.32 -12.57
CA LEU A 32 -8.04 6.04 -12.52
C LEU A 32 -8.95 4.90 -12.98
N ASP A 33 -8.38 3.94 -13.69
CA ASP A 33 -9.11 2.75 -14.11
C ASP A 33 -9.51 1.90 -12.90
N ASP A 34 -10.76 1.42 -12.90
CA ASP A 34 -11.23 0.49 -11.87
C ASP A 34 -10.76 -0.92 -12.20
N SER A 35 -9.47 -1.17 -12.01
CA SER A 35 -8.83 -2.46 -12.25
C SER A 35 -8.24 -3.02 -10.95
N PHE A 36 -7.93 -4.31 -10.96
CA PHE A 36 -7.27 -4.95 -9.83
C PHE A 36 -5.90 -4.31 -9.55
N GLU A 37 -5.15 -4.00 -10.60
CA GLU A 37 -3.83 -3.38 -10.50
C GLU A 37 -3.92 -2.01 -9.83
N THR A 38 -4.88 -1.20 -10.21
CA THR A 38 -5.08 0.13 -9.59
C THR A 38 -5.46 0.00 -8.12
N ARG A 39 -6.34 -0.93 -7.77
CA ARG A 39 -6.71 -1.17 -6.38
C ARG A 39 -5.52 -1.65 -5.57
N PHE A 40 -4.72 -2.54 -6.13
CA PHE A 40 -3.49 -3.04 -5.52
C PHE A 40 -2.51 -1.90 -5.26
N ASP A 41 -2.28 -1.04 -6.24
CA ASP A 41 -1.39 0.11 -6.11
C ASP A 41 -1.86 1.10 -5.04
N LEU A 42 -3.16 1.38 -4.99
CA LEU A 42 -3.72 2.27 -3.97
C LEU A 42 -3.58 1.69 -2.57
N ILE A 43 -3.81 0.39 -2.41
CA ILE A 43 -3.63 -0.28 -1.13
C ILE A 43 -2.18 -0.21 -0.68
N ILE A 44 -1.24 -0.48 -1.57
CA ILE A 44 0.20 -0.41 -1.27
C ILE A 44 0.59 1.02 -0.91
N PHE A 45 0.10 2.01 -1.63
CA PHE A 45 0.39 3.41 -1.36
C PHE A 45 -0.06 3.81 0.06
N HIS A 46 -1.29 3.46 0.43
CA HIS A 46 -1.80 3.79 1.76
C HIS A 46 -1.08 3.02 2.86
N ALA A 47 -0.73 1.75 2.62
CA ALA A 47 0.07 0.96 3.56
C ALA A 47 1.45 1.59 3.75
N PHE A 48 2.07 2.04 2.67
CA PHE A 48 3.35 2.75 2.74
C PHE A 48 3.25 4.03 3.57
N MET A 49 2.19 4.80 3.40
CA MET A 49 2.00 6.04 4.17
C MET A 49 1.91 5.75 5.67
N ILE A 50 1.28 4.66 6.05
CA ILE A 50 1.21 4.22 7.46
C ILE A 50 2.60 3.81 7.96
N PHE A 51 3.35 3.02 7.20
CA PHE A 51 4.70 2.60 7.57
C PHE A 51 5.63 3.81 7.73
N TYR A 52 5.57 4.74 6.80
CA TYR A 52 6.36 5.96 6.84
C TYR A 52 6.02 6.82 8.06
N PHE A 53 4.75 6.98 8.37
CA PHE A 53 4.28 7.72 9.54
C PHE A 53 4.84 7.12 10.83
N TYR A 54 4.74 5.80 10.99
CA TYR A 54 5.27 5.14 12.19
C TYR A 54 6.79 5.26 12.29
N LYS A 55 7.49 5.17 11.17
CA LYS A 55 8.93 5.36 11.14
C LYS A 55 9.33 6.78 11.54
N SER A 56 8.64 7.79 11.03
CA SER A 56 8.94 9.20 11.32
C SER A 56 8.69 9.58 12.78
N LYS A 57 7.77 8.90 13.44
CA LYS A 57 7.47 9.10 14.87
C LYS A 57 8.39 8.33 15.79
N ASN A 58 9.38 7.63 15.28
CA ASN A 58 10.25 6.73 16.07
C ASN A 58 9.48 5.69 16.89
N ILE A 59 8.26 5.37 16.47
CA ILE A 59 7.51 4.28 17.05
C ILE A 59 8.13 2.99 16.50
N ASN A 60 8.95 2.36 17.32
CA ASN A 60 9.67 1.15 16.94
C ASN A 60 8.72 -0.04 16.93
N ASN A 61 7.84 -0.08 15.94
CA ASN A 61 6.82 -1.12 15.76
C ASN A 61 7.07 -1.93 14.49
N SER A 62 8.27 -2.52 14.41
CA SER A 62 8.58 -3.45 13.32
C SER A 62 7.60 -4.62 13.28
N SER A 63 7.10 -5.05 14.45
CA SER A 63 6.09 -6.11 14.52
C SER A 63 4.75 -5.69 13.93
N LEU A 64 4.31 -4.45 14.15
CA LEU A 64 3.06 -3.95 13.57
C LEU A 64 3.14 -3.90 12.04
N SER A 65 4.23 -3.40 11.51
CA SER A 65 4.47 -3.34 10.06
C SER A 65 4.48 -4.73 9.45
N GLN A 66 5.16 -5.68 10.10
CA GLN A 66 5.20 -7.06 9.63
C GLN A 66 3.82 -7.72 9.66
N MET A 67 3.06 -7.51 10.72
CA MET A 67 1.70 -8.04 10.84
C MET A 67 0.77 -7.46 9.79
N LEU A 68 0.85 -6.17 9.52
CA LEU A 68 0.05 -5.53 8.47
C LEU A 68 0.43 -6.07 7.08
N PHE A 69 1.71 -6.23 6.81
CA PHE A 69 2.21 -6.84 5.58
C PHE A 69 1.66 -8.24 5.41
N ASP A 70 1.78 -9.08 6.44
CA ASP A 70 1.32 -10.46 6.39
C ASP A 70 -0.19 -10.55 6.16
N TYR A 71 -0.96 -9.72 6.84
CA TYR A 71 -2.42 -9.66 6.69
C TYR A 71 -2.82 -9.25 5.27
N MET A 72 -2.18 -8.21 4.76
CA MET A 72 -2.45 -7.67 3.43
C MET A 72 -2.15 -8.70 2.34
N PHE A 73 -0.99 -9.35 2.39
CA PHE A 73 -0.62 -10.35 1.39
C PHE A 73 -1.43 -11.63 1.51
N ASN A 74 -1.83 -12.01 2.71
CA ASN A 74 -2.75 -13.12 2.90
C ASN A 74 -4.13 -12.83 2.26
N ASP A 75 -4.61 -11.61 2.37
CA ASP A 75 -5.86 -11.20 1.73
C ASP A 75 -5.74 -11.23 0.19
N PHE A 76 -4.63 -10.77 -0.36
CA PHE A 76 -4.36 -10.86 -1.80
C PHE A 76 -4.34 -12.30 -2.28
N GLU A 77 -3.70 -13.19 -1.54
CA GLU A 77 -3.68 -14.62 -1.87
C GLU A 77 -5.08 -15.21 -1.88
N ASN A 78 -5.88 -14.92 -0.86
CA ASN A 78 -7.25 -15.40 -0.77
C ASN A 78 -8.11 -14.86 -1.93
N ASN A 79 -7.93 -13.60 -2.30
CA ASN A 79 -8.63 -13.01 -3.44
C ASN A 79 -8.28 -13.70 -4.76
N LEU A 80 -7.01 -14.04 -4.96
CA LEU A 80 -6.59 -14.78 -6.15
C LEU A 80 -7.21 -16.16 -6.20
N ARG A 81 -7.29 -16.86 -5.07
CA ARG A 81 -7.94 -18.16 -4.98
C ARG A 81 -9.44 -18.08 -5.26
N GLU A 82 -10.09 -17.06 -4.75
CA GLU A 82 -11.52 -16.80 -5.02
C GLU A 82 -11.78 -16.49 -6.49
N MET A 83 -10.82 -15.88 -7.18
CA MET A 83 -10.90 -15.62 -8.62
C MET A 83 -10.69 -16.88 -9.47
N GLY A 84 -10.36 -18.00 -8.85
CA GLY A 84 -10.24 -19.30 -9.53
C GLY A 84 -8.82 -19.68 -9.92
N PHE A 85 -7.79 -18.95 -9.51
CA PHE A 85 -6.41 -19.32 -9.81
C PHE A 85 -5.97 -20.52 -9.00
N GLY A 86 -5.29 -21.47 -9.64
CA GLY A 86 -4.71 -22.64 -8.99
C GLY A 86 -3.44 -22.29 -8.21
N ASP A 87 -2.97 -23.21 -7.38
CA ASP A 87 -1.84 -22.99 -6.47
C ASP A 87 -0.58 -22.48 -7.18
N ILE A 88 -0.24 -23.05 -8.34
CA ILE A 88 0.95 -22.63 -9.09
C ILE A 88 0.82 -21.19 -9.57
N ALA A 89 -0.34 -20.83 -10.13
CA ALA A 89 -0.60 -19.48 -10.61
C ALA A 89 -0.62 -18.46 -9.45
N VAL A 90 -1.24 -18.82 -8.32
CA VAL A 90 -1.26 -17.99 -7.11
C VAL A 90 0.16 -17.73 -6.63
N ASN A 91 1.00 -18.75 -6.54
CA ASN A 91 2.39 -18.61 -6.09
C ASN A 91 3.19 -17.66 -6.99
N LYS A 92 3.04 -17.79 -8.30
CA LYS A 92 3.70 -16.91 -9.27
C LYS A 92 3.26 -15.46 -9.12
N LYS A 93 1.95 -15.23 -9.01
CA LYS A 93 1.38 -13.89 -8.83
C LYS A 93 1.79 -13.27 -7.50
N MET A 94 1.81 -14.05 -6.43
CA MET A 94 2.25 -13.58 -5.12
C MET A 94 3.72 -13.13 -5.13
N LYS A 95 4.59 -13.87 -5.81
CA LYS A 95 5.99 -13.45 -5.98
C LYS A 95 6.10 -12.12 -6.72
N LEU A 96 5.31 -11.93 -7.77
CA LEU A 96 5.26 -10.66 -8.51
C LEU A 96 4.74 -9.52 -7.63
N PHE A 97 3.72 -9.76 -6.82
CA PHE A 97 3.17 -8.75 -5.92
C PHE A 97 4.17 -8.33 -4.84
N VAL A 98 4.87 -9.29 -4.23
CA VAL A 98 5.93 -8.99 -3.25
C VAL A 98 7.03 -8.15 -3.88
N ARG A 99 7.46 -8.52 -5.07
CA ARG A 99 8.49 -7.78 -5.82
C ARG A 99 8.02 -6.36 -6.15
N ALA A 100 6.79 -6.23 -6.62
CA ALA A 100 6.17 -4.94 -6.91
C ALA A 100 6.04 -4.08 -5.66
N PHE A 101 5.65 -4.67 -4.54
CA PHE A 101 5.54 -3.99 -3.26
C PHE A 101 6.87 -3.35 -2.84
N TYR A 102 7.95 -4.14 -2.83
CA TYR A 102 9.27 -3.61 -2.46
C TYR A 102 9.78 -2.57 -3.45
N GLY A 103 9.52 -2.75 -4.75
CA GLY A 103 9.86 -1.74 -5.76
C GLY A 103 9.15 -0.41 -5.52
N ARG A 104 7.88 -0.43 -5.22
CA ARG A 104 7.10 0.77 -4.91
C ARG A 104 7.52 1.42 -3.61
N LEU A 105 7.80 0.64 -2.57
CA LEU A 105 8.33 1.17 -1.31
C LEU A 105 9.63 1.93 -1.52
N SER A 106 10.53 1.39 -2.33
CA SER A 106 11.80 2.05 -2.66
C SER A 106 11.57 3.37 -3.38
N GLN A 107 10.67 3.39 -4.37
CA GLN A 107 10.33 4.61 -5.11
C GLN A 107 9.70 5.68 -4.22
N TYR A 108 8.74 5.29 -3.38
CA TYR A 108 8.08 6.21 -2.47
C TYR A 108 9.06 6.78 -1.45
N SER A 109 9.95 5.95 -0.90
CA SER A 109 10.96 6.39 0.06
C SER A 109 11.91 7.41 -0.56
N LYS A 110 12.38 7.16 -1.78
CA LYS A 110 13.25 8.08 -2.51
C LYS A 110 12.56 9.41 -2.78
N SER A 111 11.31 9.36 -3.21
CA SER A 111 10.54 10.55 -3.52
C SER A 111 10.27 11.40 -2.29
N LEU A 112 9.96 10.78 -1.15
CA LEU A 112 9.77 11.50 0.11
C LEU A 112 11.06 12.09 0.65
N ASP A 113 12.19 11.39 0.52
CA ASP A 113 13.50 11.93 0.90
C ASP A 113 13.84 13.17 0.08
N LEU A 114 13.52 13.17 -1.22
CA LEU A 114 13.69 14.34 -2.07
C LEU A 114 12.81 15.51 -1.65
N LEU A 115 11.56 15.23 -1.26
CA LEU A 115 10.64 16.26 -0.76
C LEU A 115 11.14 16.89 0.53
N GLU A 116 11.66 16.10 1.44
CA GLU A 116 12.23 16.60 2.69
C GLU A 116 13.45 17.48 2.45
N LYS A 117 14.23 17.20 1.42
CA LYS A 117 15.41 17.98 1.03
C LYS A 117 15.07 19.29 0.32
N GLU A 118 13.96 19.35 -0.40
CA GLU A 118 13.57 20.54 -1.17
C GLU A 118 12.84 21.59 -0.35
N ASP A 119 12.60 21.31 0.91
CA ASP A 119 12.11 22.24 1.92
C ASP A 119 10.95 23.16 1.49
N ASP A 120 9.74 22.72 1.79
CA ASP A 120 8.51 23.53 1.89
C ASP A 120 7.99 24.26 0.64
N LYS A 121 8.67 24.24 -0.49
CA LYS A 121 8.31 25.15 -1.58
C LYS A 121 7.29 24.61 -2.60
N SER A 122 7.02 23.31 -2.63
CA SER A 122 6.19 22.75 -3.69
C SER A 122 5.45 21.45 -3.31
N LEU A 123 5.10 21.33 -2.06
CA LEU A 123 4.42 20.14 -1.53
C LEU A 123 3.23 19.66 -2.36
N PRO A 124 2.27 20.52 -2.79
CA PRO A 124 1.12 20.05 -3.58
C PRO A 124 1.51 19.52 -4.96
N VAL A 125 2.44 20.16 -5.64
CA VAL A 125 2.90 19.75 -6.97
C VAL A 125 3.72 18.46 -6.86
N SER A 126 4.61 18.38 -5.87
CA SER A 126 5.42 17.20 -5.62
C SER A 126 4.57 16.00 -5.22
N TYR A 127 3.52 16.21 -4.44
CA TYR A 127 2.58 15.16 -4.08
C TYR A 127 1.87 14.60 -5.32
N THR A 128 1.43 15.47 -6.25
CA THR A 128 0.81 15.05 -7.50
C THR A 128 1.75 14.21 -8.35
N HIS A 129 3.03 14.59 -8.41
CA HIS A 129 4.05 13.82 -9.12
C HIS A 129 4.34 12.48 -8.48
N LEU A 130 4.22 12.37 -7.16
CA LEU A 130 4.39 11.12 -6.44
C LEU A 130 3.27 10.12 -6.70
N THR A 131 2.02 10.59 -6.64
CA THR A 131 0.86 9.71 -6.67
C THR A 131 0.52 9.24 -8.08
N LEU A 132 0.43 10.14 -9.05
CA LEU A 132 -0.08 9.81 -10.38
C LEU A 132 0.89 8.95 -11.21
N PRO A 133 2.18 9.34 -11.41
CA PRO A 133 3.09 8.53 -12.22
C PRO A 133 3.40 7.17 -11.60
N THR A 134 3.49 7.09 -10.29
CA THR A 134 3.85 5.86 -9.60
C THR A 134 2.71 4.86 -9.62
N ILE A 135 1.48 5.31 -9.49
CA ILE A 135 0.29 4.46 -9.54
C ILE A 135 0.05 3.96 -10.97
N CYS A 136 0.28 4.80 -11.97
CA CYS A 136 0.06 4.44 -13.38
C CYS A 136 1.19 3.61 -13.99
N SER A 137 2.37 3.56 -13.38
CA SER A 137 3.52 2.81 -13.87
C SER A 137 3.53 1.37 -13.34
N VAL A 138 2.63 0.57 -13.81
CA VAL A 138 2.59 -0.85 -13.41
C VAL A 138 3.26 -1.70 -14.47
#